data_405d048e64e57b37cc3d5ee1efe6dfcb
#
_entry.id   405d048e64e57b37cc3d5ee1efe6dfcb
#
_cell.length_a   1.000
_cell.length_b   1.000
_cell.length_c   1.000
_cell.angle_alpha   90.00
_cell.angle_beta   90.00
_cell.angle_gamma   90.00
#
_symmetry.space_group_name_H-M   'P 1'
#
loop_
_entity.id
_entity.type
_entity.pdbx_description
1 polymer ?
#
loop_
_entity_poly.entity_id
_entity_poly.type
_entity_poly.pdbx_seq_one_letter_code
_entity_poly.pdbx_strand_id
1 'polypeptide(L)'
;GIAALHEALKSGKLPRLKIAYGYCCKPRDSIGFKTPGNPPSNLDWDLWKGPAVIDQYHDNLVHYNWHWFWGSGNGDLNNQGTHQLDVAAWAIDDDQVHPTRAMAIGGRFNWDDQGQTPNTMFAVAEYPNGQSVMFNVRNVNHKGYKHQVFNEYYLEDGSKITGEGTYTIHRPGKAPE
;
A
#
# COMPACT_ATOMS: atom_id res chain seq x y z
N GLY A 1 18.32 10.90 -2.63
CA GLY A 1 17.18 10.14 -2.14
C GLY A 1 15.94 10.33 -2.99
N ILE A 2 14.78 9.94 -2.50
CA ILE A 2 13.51 9.91 -3.26
C ILE A 2 13.12 11.29 -3.83
N ALA A 3 13.33 12.39 -3.09
CA ALA A 3 13.06 13.74 -3.58
C ALA A 3 13.91 14.10 -4.81
N ALA A 4 15.19 13.69 -4.81
CA ALA A 4 16.06 13.93 -5.97
C ALA A 4 15.64 13.11 -7.19
N LEU A 5 15.09 11.89 -6.98
CA LEU A 5 14.50 11.09 -8.05
C LEU A 5 13.28 11.79 -8.66
N HIS A 6 12.36 12.26 -7.82
CA HIS A 6 11.16 12.94 -8.30
C HIS A 6 11.51 14.23 -9.07
N GLU A 7 12.49 15.00 -8.59
CA GLU A 7 12.99 16.16 -9.31
C GLU A 7 13.62 15.79 -10.66
N ALA A 8 14.39 14.70 -10.71
CA ALA A 8 15.00 14.23 -11.96
C ALA A 8 13.94 13.77 -12.99
N LEU A 9 12.85 13.13 -12.54
CA LEU A 9 11.71 12.79 -13.39
C LEU A 9 10.99 14.04 -13.90
N LYS A 10 10.62 14.96 -13.01
CA LYS A 10 9.87 16.18 -13.34
C LYS A 10 10.66 17.17 -14.20
N SER A 11 11.97 17.27 -14.00
CA SER A 11 12.84 18.14 -14.80
C SER A 11 13.23 17.57 -16.16
N GLY A 12 12.82 16.33 -16.49
CA GLY A 12 13.18 15.66 -17.73
C GLY A 12 14.64 15.18 -17.81
N LYS A 13 15.36 15.17 -16.69
CA LYS A 13 16.70 14.55 -16.61
C LYS A 13 16.65 13.03 -16.76
N LEU A 14 15.51 12.43 -16.42
CA LEU A 14 15.20 11.02 -16.65
C LEU A 14 14.07 10.90 -17.67
N PRO A 15 13.98 9.76 -18.40
CA PRO A 15 12.84 9.49 -19.27
C PRO A 15 11.53 9.53 -18.51
N ARG A 16 10.45 9.77 -19.21
CA ARG A 16 9.12 9.90 -18.62
C ARG A 16 8.69 8.63 -17.88
N LEU A 17 8.13 8.82 -16.69
CA LEU A 17 7.52 7.75 -15.91
C LEU A 17 6.32 7.15 -16.66
N LYS A 18 6.19 5.83 -16.63
CA LYS A 18 5.00 5.10 -17.07
C LYS A 18 4.24 4.50 -15.88
N ILE A 19 4.98 3.84 -14.99
CA ILE A 19 4.39 3.14 -13.85
C ILE A 19 5.20 3.44 -12.60
N ALA A 20 4.53 3.91 -11.54
CA ALA A 20 5.05 3.89 -10.18
C ALA A 20 4.40 2.71 -9.44
N TYR A 21 5.20 1.83 -8.85
CA TYR A 21 4.72 0.59 -8.27
C TYR A 21 5.15 0.46 -6.80
N GLY A 22 4.19 0.41 -5.89
CA GLY A 22 4.39 0.20 -4.46
C GLY A 22 4.15 -1.25 -4.04
N TYR A 23 4.92 -1.72 -3.08
CA TYR A 23 4.85 -3.07 -2.54
C TYR A 23 4.66 -3.05 -1.03
N CYS A 24 3.72 -3.89 -0.55
CA CYS A 24 3.58 -4.25 0.86
C CYS A 24 3.61 -5.77 1.00
N CYS A 25 4.81 -6.33 1.13
CA CYS A 25 5.02 -7.74 1.42
C CYS A 25 5.43 -7.86 2.90
N LYS A 26 4.45 -7.71 3.80
CA LYS A 26 4.61 -7.85 5.26
C LYS A 26 3.93 -9.13 5.73
N PRO A 27 4.64 -10.07 6.36
CA PRO A 27 3.97 -11.24 6.93
C PRO A 27 3.00 -10.76 8.02
N ARG A 28 1.77 -11.20 7.89
CA ARG A 28 0.71 -11.00 8.88
C ARG A 28 0.21 -12.37 9.33
N ASP A 29 -0.17 -12.47 10.56
CA ASP A 29 -0.74 -13.69 11.12
C ASP A 29 -2.28 -13.59 11.19
N SER A 30 -2.93 -14.73 11.44
CA SER A 30 -4.35 -14.74 11.75
C SER A 30 -4.64 -13.93 13.02
N ILE A 31 -5.71 -13.16 12.99
CA ILE A 31 -6.19 -12.43 14.16
C ILE A 31 -7.17 -13.25 15.00
N GLY A 32 -7.50 -14.46 14.58
CA GLY A 32 -8.48 -15.33 15.26
C GLY A 32 -9.85 -14.70 15.38
N PHE A 33 -10.63 -15.19 16.34
CA PHE A 33 -11.96 -14.69 16.65
C PHE A 33 -12.02 -14.16 18.08
N LYS A 34 -12.71 -13.07 18.29
CA LYS A 34 -13.01 -12.47 19.59
C LYS A 34 -14.50 -12.23 19.71
N THR A 35 -15.07 -12.64 20.84
CA THR A 35 -16.48 -12.40 21.12
C THR A 35 -16.73 -10.91 21.39
N PRO A 36 -17.88 -10.37 20.96
CA PRO A 36 -18.32 -9.04 21.37
C PRO A 36 -18.44 -8.94 22.90
N GLY A 37 -18.08 -7.78 23.42
CA GLY A 37 -18.08 -7.53 24.86
C GLY A 37 -18.10 -6.05 25.18
N ASN A 38 -17.87 -5.72 26.45
CA ASN A 38 -17.72 -4.34 26.87
C ASN A 38 -16.27 -3.88 26.71
N PRO A 39 -16.03 -2.63 26.31
CA PRO A 39 -14.68 -2.07 26.29
C PRO A 39 -14.09 -2.05 27.71
N PRO A 40 -12.75 -2.16 27.84
CA PRO A 40 -12.08 -2.01 29.13
C PRO A 40 -12.38 -0.65 29.77
N SER A 41 -12.43 -0.58 31.09
CA SER A 41 -12.78 0.65 31.82
C SER A 41 -11.82 1.82 31.60
N ASN A 42 -10.61 1.56 31.13
CA ASN A 42 -9.60 2.55 30.79
C ASN A 42 -9.61 2.97 29.30
N LEU A 43 -10.57 2.49 28.52
CA LEU A 43 -10.77 2.87 27.13
C LEU A 43 -12.05 3.71 26.99
N ASP A 44 -11.90 4.95 26.57
CA ASP A 44 -13.02 5.74 26.08
C ASP A 44 -13.40 5.23 24.67
N TRP A 45 -14.38 4.35 24.65
CA TRP A 45 -14.79 3.66 23.42
C TRP A 45 -15.42 4.60 22.39
N ASP A 46 -16.23 5.55 22.84
CA ASP A 46 -16.89 6.49 21.93
C ASP A 46 -15.90 7.44 21.29
N LEU A 47 -14.93 7.90 22.08
CA LEU A 47 -13.82 8.72 21.55
C LEU A 47 -12.93 7.93 20.60
N TRP A 48 -12.58 6.68 20.96
CA TRP A 48 -11.75 5.82 20.10
C TRP A 48 -12.44 5.49 18.77
N LYS A 49 -13.70 5.10 18.82
CA LYS A 49 -14.51 4.76 17.65
C LYS A 49 -14.72 5.96 16.72
N GLY A 50 -14.88 7.16 17.29
CA GLY A 50 -15.14 8.39 16.55
C GLY A 50 -16.36 8.24 15.62
N PRO A 51 -16.27 8.67 14.35
CA PRO A 51 -17.36 8.58 13.39
C PRO A 51 -17.55 7.18 12.78
N ALA A 52 -16.68 6.20 13.13
CA ALA A 52 -16.76 4.86 12.54
C ALA A 52 -18.05 4.14 12.94
N VAL A 53 -18.67 3.47 11.96
CA VAL A 53 -19.87 2.66 12.19
C VAL A 53 -19.44 1.28 12.66
N ILE A 54 -19.32 1.12 13.98
CA ILE A 54 -18.95 -0.13 14.65
C ILE A 54 -19.99 -0.40 15.72
N ASP A 55 -20.75 -1.47 15.56
CA ASP A 55 -21.89 -1.76 16.43
C ASP A 55 -21.45 -2.22 17.82
N GLN A 56 -20.44 -3.07 17.92
CA GLN A 56 -20.02 -3.68 19.18
C GLN A 56 -18.51 -3.73 19.31
N TYR A 57 -18.02 -3.54 20.52
CA TYR A 57 -16.63 -3.72 20.86
C TYR A 57 -16.26 -5.21 20.88
N HIS A 58 -15.05 -5.52 20.43
CA HIS A 58 -14.34 -6.77 20.67
C HIS A 58 -12.82 -6.53 20.64
N ASP A 59 -12.04 -7.38 21.32
CA ASP A 59 -10.59 -7.19 21.53
C ASP A 59 -9.75 -7.16 20.25
N ASN A 60 -10.29 -7.63 19.11
CA ASN A 60 -9.59 -7.48 17.83
C ASN A 60 -9.59 -6.04 17.29
N LEU A 61 -10.42 -5.13 17.80
CA LEU A 61 -10.42 -3.73 17.34
C LEU A 61 -9.26 -2.94 17.94
N VAL A 62 -9.01 -3.09 19.24
CA VAL A 62 -8.03 -2.28 19.96
C VAL A 62 -6.85 -3.18 20.39
N HIS A 63 -5.61 -2.80 20.10
CA HIS A 63 -5.15 -1.48 19.59
C HIS A 63 -4.82 -1.49 18.10
N TYR A 64 -4.57 -2.64 17.48
CA TYR A 64 -3.94 -2.70 16.16
C TYR A 64 -4.83 -3.29 15.06
N ASN A 65 -5.59 -4.36 15.37
CA ASN A 65 -6.27 -5.13 14.33
C ASN A 65 -7.51 -4.45 13.73
N TRP A 66 -7.86 -3.24 14.19
CA TRP A 66 -8.88 -2.41 13.56
C TRP A 66 -8.66 -2.21 12.05
N HIS A 67 -7.42 -2.31 11.59
CA HIS A 67 -7.07 -2.22 10.18
C HIS A 67 -7.79 -3.25 9.29
N TRP A 68 -8.14 -4.40 9.88
CA TRP A 68 -8.69 -5.54 9.15
C TRP A 68 -10.20 -5.60 9.12
N PHE A 69 -10.89 -4.55 9.57
CA PHE A 69 -12.36 -4.44 9.56
C PHE A 69 -12.80 -3.27 8.70
N TRP A 70 -13.79 -3.50 7.82
CA TRP A 70 -14.28 -2.46 6.91
C TRP A 70 -14.88 -1.24 7.63
N GLY A 71 -15.42 -1.43 8.83
CA GLY A 71 -15.97 -0.34 9.65
C GLY A 71 -14.92 0.65 10.16
N SER A 72 -13.66 0.25 10.20
CA SER A 72 -12.57 1.05 10.79
C SER A 72 -11.31 1.14 9.93
N GLY A 73 -11.15 0.28 8.91
CA GLY A 73 -9.93 0.26 8.10
C GLY A 73 -10.11 -0.41 6.75
N ASN A 74 -9.06 -0.39 5.93
CA ASN A 74 -9.02 -0.98 4.58
C ASN A 74 -7.84 -1.94 4.42
N GLY A 75 -7.37 -2.53 5.51
CA GLY A 75 -6.20 -3.41 5.50
C GLY A 75 -4.91 -2.69 5.13
N ASP A 76 -3.96 -3.41 4.56
CA ASP A 76 -2.69 -2.83 4.16
C ASP A 76 -2.77 -1.91 2.94
N LEU A 77 -3.91 -1.82 2.24
CA LEU A 77 -4.11 -0.78 1.23
C LEU A 77 -4.02 0.61 1.85
N ASN A 78 -4.62 0.84 3.01
CA ASN A 78 -4.55 2.11 3.72
C ASN A 78 -3.47 2.15 4.80
N ASN A 79 -3.12 1.01 5.41
CA ASN A 79 -2.09 1.00 6.43
C ASN A 79 -0.71 1.28 5.80
N GLN A 80 -0.14 0.33 5.07
CA GLN A 80 1.15 0.51 4.41
C GLN A 80 1.03 1.30 3.09
N GLY A 81 -0.08 1.13 2.38
CA GLY A 81 -0.33 1.80 1.11
C GLY A 81 -0.32 3.31 1.22
N THR A 82 -0.75 3.89 2.34
CA THR A 82 -0.63 5.33 2.60
C THR A 82 0.79 5.85 2.37
N HIS A 83 1.81 5.09 2.75
CA HIS A 83 3.21 5.48 2.55
C HIS A 83 3.67 5.28 1.10
N GLN A 84 3.45 4.08 0.54
CA GLN A 84 3.94 3.76 -0.80
C GLN A 84 3.16 4.45 -1.91
N LEU A 85 1.85 4.57 -1.78
CA LEU A 85 1.01 5.25 -2.78
C LEU A 85 1.24 6.75 -2.80
N ASP A 86 1.44 7.38 -1.63
CA ASP A 86 1.77 8.79 -1.55
C ASP A 86 3.09 9.08 -2.27
N VAL A 87 4.15 8.35 -1.93
CA VAL A 87 5.46 8.48 -2.59
C VAL A 87 5.39 8.14 -4.08
N ALA A 88 4.59 7.15 -4.49
CA ALA A 88 4.38 6.82 -5.90
C ALA A 88 3.66 7.96 -6.64
N ALA A 89 2.65 8.56 -6.01
CA ALA A 89 1.90 9.67 -6.59
C ALA A 89 2.75 10.92 -6.82
N TRP A 90 3.76 11.18 -5.98
CA TRP A 90 4.70 12.31 -6.19
C TRP A 90 5.49 12.21 -7.50
N ALA A 91 5.63 11.02 -8.06
CA ALA A 91 6.33 10.80 -9.34
C ALA A 91 5.44 10.99 -10.57
N ILE A 92 4.11 11.10 -10.39
CA ILE A 92 3.16 11.42 -11.47
C ILE A 92 3.33 12.88 -11.87
N ASP A 93 3.09 13.19 -13.16
CA ASP A 93 3.20 14.54 -13.69
C ASP A 93 2.28 15.51 -12.93
N ASP A 94 2.75 16.74 -12.67
CA ASP A 94 2.08 17.71 -11.78
C ASP A 94 0.70 18.17 -12.25
N ASP A 95 0.39 18.03 -13.53
CA ASP A 95 -0.93 18.34 -14.11
C ASP A 95 -1.97 17.25 -13.83
N GLN A 96 -1.55 16.11 -13.24
CA GLN A 96 -2.40 14.95 -12.95
C GLN A 96 -2.76 14.88 -11.47
N VAL A 97 -3.85 15.53 -11.08
CA VAL A 97 -4.25 15.59 -9.64
C VAL A 97 -4.90 14.29 -9.19
N HIS A 98 -5.72 13.67 -10.06
CA HIS A 98 -6.48 12.48 -9.69
C HIS A 98 -6.47 11.42 -10.80
N PRO A 99 -6.45 10.13 -10.44
CA PRO A 99 -6.67 9.08 -11.42
C PRO A 99 -8.11 9.11 -11.95
N THR A 100 -8.29 8.71 -13.19
CA THR A 100 -9.62 8.62 -13.84
C THR A 100 -10.24 7.23 -13.73
N ARG A 101 -9.41 6.22 -13.50
CA ARG A 101 -9.85 4.84 -13.27
C ARG A 101 -9.04 4.22 -12.13
N ALA A 102 -9.73 3.42 -11.31
CA ALA A 102 -9.10 2.56 -10.33
C ALA A 102 -9.75 1.17 -10.36
N MET A 103 -8.92 0.15 -10.17
CA MET A 103 -9.35 -1.23 -10.09
C MET A 103 -8.55 -1.93 -8.99
N ALA A 104 -9.19 -2.86 -8.30
CA ALA A 104 -8.51 -3.73 -7.34
C ALA A 104 -9.09 -5.15 -7.41
N ILE A 105 -8.23 -6.13 -7.19
CA ILE A 105 -8.60 -7.54 -7.04
C ILE A 105 -7.82 -8.14 -5.89
N GLY A 106 -8.47 -8.97 -5.08
CA GLY A 106 -7.83 -9.62 -3.96
C GLY A 106 -8.81 -10.30 -3.03
N GLY A 107 -8.29 -10.80 -1.92
CA GLY A 107 -9.09 -11.49 -0.93
C GLY A 107 -8.32 -11.74 0.35
N ARG A 108 -9.01 -12.36 1.29
CA ARG A 108 -8.42 -12.87 2.52
C ARG A 108 -8.24 -14.37 2.40
N PHE A 109 -6.99 -14.80 2.40
CA PHE A 109 -6.61 -16.18 2.13
C PHE A 109 -5.85 -16.79 3.31
N ASN A 110 -5.85 -18.12 3.41
CA ASN A 110 -5.14 -18.95 4.37
C ASN A 110 -5.64 -18.90 5.81
N TRP A 111 -6.46 -17.92 6.20
CA TRP A 111 -6.97 -17.83 7.56
C TRP A 111 -8.48 -17.86 7.59
N ASP A 112 -9.00 -18.68 8.46
CA ASP A 112 -10.36 -18.58 8.97
C ASP A 112 -10.27 -17.74 10.24
N ASP A 113 -10.53 -16.45 10.13
CA ASP A 113 -10.47 -15.49 11.22
C ASP A 113 -11.49 -14.35 11.04
N GLN A 114 -11.56 -13.47 12.01
CA GLN A 114 -12.54 -12.38 12.05
C GLN A 114 -12.23 -11.23 11.06
N GLY A 115 -11.04 -11.22 10.46
CA GLY A 115 -10.64 -10.16 9.54
C GLY A 115 -11.47 -10.15 8.25
N GLN A 116 -11.77 -8.97 7.77
CA GLN A 116 -12.65 -8.73 6.61
C GLN A 116 -11.90 -8.21 5.38
N THR A 117 -10.82 -7.46 5.60
CA THR A 117 -10.07 -6.85 4.50
C THR A 117 -9.11 -7.82 3.84
N PRO A 118 -8.79 -7.64 2.56
CA PRO A 118 -7.81 -8.48 1.87
C PRO A 118 -6.44 -8.52 2.55
N ASN A 119 -5.84 -9.70 2.61
CA ASN A 119 -4.44 -9.91 2.98
C ASN A 119 -3.53 -10.17 1.78
N THR A 120 -4.13 -10.33 0.61
CA THR A 120 -3.45 -10.44 -0.69
C THR A 120 -4.30 -9.71 -1.71
N MET A 121 -3.74 -8.68 -2.34
CA MET A 121 -4.45 -7.90 -3.35
C MET A 121 -3.49 -7.18 -4.29
N PHE A 122 -4.03 -6.80 -5.43
CA PHE A 122 -3.41 -5.91 -6.38
C PHE A 122 -4.37 -4.75 -6.69
N ALA A 123 -3.86 -3.54 -6.71
CA ALA A 123 -4.61 -2.35 -7.07
C ALA A 123 -3.87 -1.56 -8.15
N VAL A 124 -4.60 -0.92 -9.03
CA VAL A 124 -4.08 -0.02 -10.05
C VAL A 124 -4.95 1.22 -10.16
N ALA A 125 -4.32 2.36 -10.31
CA ALA A 125 -4.95 3.65 -10.60
C ALA A 125 -4.32 4.24 -11.87
N GLU A 126 -5.15 4.60 -12.84
CA GLU A 126 -4.74 5.13 -14.15
C GLU A 126 -5.05 6.62 -14.24
N TYR A 127 -4.08 7.38 -14.75
CA TYR A 127 -4.17 8.82 -14.97
C TYR A 127 -4.45 9.15 -16.44
N PRO A 128 -5.09 10.32 -16.75
CA PRO A 128 -5.46 10.69 -18.12
C PRO A 128 -4.30 10.70 -19.10
N ASN A 129 -3.09 11.02 -18.64
CA ASN A 129 -1.88 11.10 -19.45
C ASN A 129 -1.22 9.73 -19.72
N GLY A 130 -1.84 8.62 -19.30
CA GLY A 130 -1.35 7.26 -19.48
C GLY A 130 -0.33 6.79 -18.46
N GLN A 131 -0.04 7.58 -17.41
CA GLN A 131 0.72 7.12 -16.26
C GLN A 131 -0.17 6.27 -15.34
N SER A 132 0.44 5.39 -14.57
CA SER A 132 -0.27 4.53 -13.63
C SER A 132 0.46 4.39 -12.31
N VAL A 133 -0.32 4.29 -11.24
CA VAL A 133 0.17 3.88 -9.91
C VAL A 133 -0.38 2.49 -9.62
N MET A 134 0.50 1.58 -9.25
CA MET A 134 0.16 0.20 -8.89
C MET A 134 0.54 -0.08 -7.44
N PHE A 135 -0.23 -0.94 -6.79
CA PHE A 135 0.08 -1.35 -5.42
C PHE A 135 -0.21 -2.84 -5.21
N ASN A 136 0.73 -3.53 -4.60
CA ASN A 136 0.62 -4.95 -4.32
C ASN A 136 0.72 -5.23 -2.82
N VAL A 137 -0.28 -5.91 -2.28
CA VAL A 137 -0.29 -6.44 -0.91
C VAL A 137 -0.11 -7.95 -0.98
N ARG A 138 0.86 -8.49 -0.24
CA ARG A 138 1.10 -9.93 -0.06
C ARG A 138 1.49 -10.19 1.38
N ASN A 139 0.54 -10.51 2.22
CA ASN A 139 0.74 -10.67 3.66
C ASN A 139 0.75 -12.12 4.12
N VAL A 140 0.35 -13.05 3.24
CA VAL A 140 0.38 -14.48 3.56
C VAL A 140 1.82 -14.97 3.57
N ASN A 141 2.28 -15.41 4.74
CA ASN A 141 3.62 -15.93 4.93
C ASN A 141 3.78 -17.34 4.33
N HIS A 142 4.94 -17.65 3.77
CA HIS A 142 5.29 -18.96 3.22
C HIS A 142 6.80 -19.18 3.24
N LYS A 143 7.24 -20.43 3.03
CA LYS A 143 8.67 -20.74 2.95
C LYS A 143 9.35 -19.91 1.83
N GLY A 144 10.39 -19.17 2.19
CA GLY A 144 11.11 -18.28 1.27
C GLY A 144 10.48 -16.90 1.09
N TYR A 145 9.46 -16.59 1.87
CA TYR A 145 8.87 -15.25 1.91
C TYR A 145 9.94 -14.20 2.23
N LYS A 146 9.92 -13.12 1.46
CA LYS A 146 10.80 -11.96 1.73
C LYS A 146 9.92 -10.77 2.13
N HIS A 147 10.16 -10.25 3.33
CA HIS A 147 9.59 -8.99 3.76
C HIS A 147 10.13 -7.87 2.88
N GLN A 148 9.24 -7.16 2.19
CA GLN A 148 9.58 -6.08 1.28
C GLN A 148 8.51 -4.98 1.34
N VAL A 149 8.94 -3.77 1.60
CA VAL A 149 8.11 -2.56 1.54
C VAL A 149 8.94 -1.52 0.82
N PHE A 150 8.62 -1.24 -0.43
CA PHE A 150 9.40 -0.34 -1.27
C PHE A 150 8.60 0.12 -2.50
N ASN A 151 9.17 1.07 -3.25
CA ASN A 151 8.63 1.50 -4.54
C ASN A 151 9.63 1.19 -5.66
N GLU A 152 9.08 0.91 -6.85
CA GLU A 152 9.79 0.82 -8.12
C GLU A 152 9.16 1.77 -9.13
N TYR A 153 9.96 2.24 -10.08
CA TYR A 153 9.51 3.17 -11.12
C TYR A 153 9.94 2.64 -12.48
N TYR A 154 9.02 2.56 -13.42
CA TYR A 154 9.25 2.06 -14.77
C TYR A 154 9.10 3.20 -15.76
N LEU A 155 10.13 3.42 -16.57
CA LEU A 155 10.24 4.55 -17.48
C LEU A 155 9.92 4.15 -18.92
N GLU A 156 9.66 5.11 -19.77
CA GLU A 156 9.26 4.86 -21.17
C GLU A 156 10.37 4.25 -22.05
N ASP A 157 11.65 4.41 -21.67
CA ASP A 157 12.80 3.82 -22.36
C ASP A 157 13.09 2.37 -21.91
N GLY A 158 12.24 1.79 -21.06
CA GLY A 158 12.42 0.46 -20.48
C GLY A 158 13.32 0.41 -19.26
N SER A 159 13.84 1.54 -18.79
CA SER A 159 14.60 1.62 -17.54
C SER A 159 13.69 1.38 -16.34
N LYS A 160 14.26 0.76 -15.30
CA LYS A 160 13.64 0.60 -13.98
C LYS A 160 14.47 1.30 -12.92
N ILE A 161 13.81 1.96 -11.99
CA ILE A 161 14.46 2.58 -10.84
C ILE A 161 13.98 1.89 -9.56
N THR A 162 14.91 1.60 -8.66
CA THR A 162 14.66 1.00 -7.35
C THR A 162 15.39 1.77 -6.28
N GLY A 163 14.93 1.72 -5.04
CA GLY A 163 15.61 2.28 -3.87
C GLY A 163 14.69 3.05 -2.92
N GLU A 164 15.12 3.15 -1.67
CA GLU A 164 14.41 3.89 -0.60
C GLU A 164 15.20 5.12 -0.12
N GLY A 165 16.48 4.99 0.14
CA GLY A 165 17.37 6.08 0.59
C GLY A 165 18.15 6.72 -0.56
N THR A 166 18.84 5.91 -1.31
CA THR A 166 19.44 6.24 -2.62
C THR A 166 18.71 5.44 -3.69
N TYR A 167 18.63 5.96 -4.91
CA TYR A 167 18.03 5.21 -6.00
C TYR A 167 19.08 4.64 -6.94
N THR A 168 18.76 3.50 -7.52
CA THR A 168 19.57 2.79 -8.52
C THR A 168 18.80 2.72 -9.82
N ILE A 169 19.44 3.08 -10.93
CA ILE A 169 18.84 3.02 -12.27
C ILE A 169 19.32 1.74 -12.96
N HIS A 170 18.38 0.92 -13.39
CA HIS A 170 18.62 -0.29 -14.17
C HIS A 170 18.22 -0.03 -15.62
N ARG A 171 19.18 0.19 -16.48
CA ARG A 171 18.95 0.41 -17.92
C ARG A 171 19.06 -0.91 -18.69
N PRO A 172 18.24 -1.11 -19.76
CA PRO A 172 18.37 -2.31 -20.58
C PRO A 172 19.81 -2.47 -21.12
N GLY A 173 20.39 -3.66 -20.90
CA GLY A 173 21.71 -4.01 -21.40
C GLY A 173 22.91 -3.29 -20.76
N LYS A 174 22.70 -2.56 -19.65
CA LYS A 174 23.78 -1.87 -18.91
C LYS A 174 23.88 -2.35 -17.48
N ALA A 175 25.05 -2.11 -16.86
CA ALA A 175 25.19 -2.28 -15.42
C ALA A 175 24.33 -1.23 -14.67
N PRO A 176 23.85 -1.53 -13.46
CA PRO A 176 23.14 -0.58 -12.61
C PRO A 176 23.99 0.66 -12.27
N GLU A 177 23.38 1.82 -12.25
CA GLU A 177 23.96 3.13 -11.96
C GLU A 177 23.42 3.72 -10.65
#